data_b5fde1c37e198a0beaeb570bfc03ffc9
#
_entry.id   b5fde1c37e198a0beaeb570bfc03ffc9
#
_cell.length_a   1.000
_cell.length_b   1.000
_cell.length_c   1.000
_cell.angle_alpha   90.00
_cell.angle_beta   90.00
_cell.angle_gamma   90.00
#
_symmetry.space_group_name_H-M   'P 1'
#
loop_
_entity.id
_entity.type
_entity.pdbx_description
1 polymer ?
#
loop_
_entity_poly.entity_id
_entity_poly.type
_entity_poly.pdbx_seq_one_letter_code
_entity_poly.pdbx_strand_id
1 'polypeptide(L)'
;MTRNPNVAVTFQARMSSNVRDLVASGQFDLGIVADEIDSTGVAVEEFARFRVAVAMPQGHPLETLDVVHPSDLDGHRFIALAPEDTTRREAEEAFERAGVTIRPVVETPYSTTICAMVAAGIGVGLVNPLTAEPYLGHGLVLRPFEPALHFRTLLITPPSRLASRNLEEFIGHLRAAV
;
A
#
# COMPACT_ATOMS: atom_id res chain seq x y z
N MET A 1 3.58 -20.53 -10.90
CA MET A 1 3.06 -20.92 -12.24
C MET A 1 3.58 -22.26 -12.75
N THR A 2 4.74 -22.73 -12.32
CA THR A 2 5.33 -24.02 -12.78
C THR A 2 4.61 -25.29 -12.28
N ARG A 3 3.78 -25.22 -11.24
CA ARG A 3 3.06 -26.39 -10.71
C ARG A 3 1.71 -26.68 -11.38
N ASN A 4 1.09 -25.67 -12.00
CA ASN A 4 -0.22 -25.78 -12.66
C ASN A 4 -0.16 -25.17 -14.07
N PRO A 5 0.45 -25.86 -15.06
CA PRO A 5 0.71 -25.30 -16.39
C PRO A 5 -0.57 -24.98 -17.20
N ASN A 6 -1.72 -25.51 -16.79
CA ASN A 6 -3.01 -25.31 -17.46
C ASN A 6 -3.84 -24.16 -16.86
N VAL A 7 -3.31 -23.44 -15.86
CA VAL A 7 -4.00 -22.29 -15.25
C VAL A 7 -3.51 -21.01 -15.91
N ALA A 8 -4.43 -20.28 -16.56
CA ALA A 8 -4.18 -18.92 -17.02
C ALA A 8 -4.59 -17.94 -15.94
N VAL A 9 -3.75 -16.93 -15.65
CA VAL A 9 -4.02 -15.87 -14.69
C VAL A 9 -4.09 -14.54 -15.42
N THR A 10 -5.21 -13.82 -15.27
CA THR A 10 -5.34 -12.43 -15.70
C THR A 10 -5.13 -11.53 -14.49
N PHE A 11 -4.13 -10.67 -14.54
CA PHE A 11 -3.84 -9.71 -13.47
C PHE A 11 -4.13 -8.27 -13.94
N GLN A 12 -4.81 -7.50 -13.09
CA GLN A 12 -5.05 -6.07 -13.33
C GLN A 12 -4.81 -5.27 -12.05
N ALA A 13 -4.06 -4.16 -12.18
CA ALA A 13 -3.93 -3.16 -11.12
C ALA A 13 -4.96 -2.05 -11.33
N ARG A 14 -5.78 -1.81 -10.33
CA ARG A 14 -6.87 -0.82 -10.31
C ARG A 14 -6.97 -0.20 -8.91
N MET A 15 -7.75 0.88 -8.78
CA MET A 15 -8.12 1.41 -7.46
C MET A 15 -8.97 0.39 -6.71
N SER A 16 -8.84 0.34 -5.38
CA SER A 16 -9.51 -0.64 -4.51
C SER A 16 -11.04 -0.71 -4.73
N SER A 17 -11.70 0.44 -4.90
CA SER A 17 -13.14 0.52 -5.19
C SER A 17 -13.50 -0.17 -6.51
N ASN A 18 -12.72 0.04 -7.56
CA ASN A 18 -12.94 -0.61 -8.86
C ASN A 18 -12.69 -2.11 -8.80
N VAL A 19 -11.67 -2.54 -8.05
CA VAL A 19 -11.42 -3.98 -7.82
C VAL A 19 -12.59 -4.61 -7.11
N ARG A 20 -13.13 -3.96 -6.06
CA ARG A 20 -14.32 -4.42 -5.36
C ARG A 20 -15.51 -4.61 -6.29
N ASP A 21 -15.80 -3.65 -7.16
CA ASP A 21 -16.90 -3.73 -8.12
C ASP A 21 -16.74 -4.90 -9.11
N LEU A 22 -15.54 -5.11 -9.61
CA LEU A 22 -15.21 -6.21 -10.52
C LEU A 22 -15.35 -7.58 -9.84
N VAL A 23 -14.97 -7.69 -8.58
CA VAL A 23 -15.13 -8.92 -7.78
C VAL A 23 -16.61 -9.12 -7.41
N ALA A 24 -17.31 -8.09 -6.95
CA ALA A 24 -18.72 -8.17 -6.59
C ALA A 24 -19.59 -8.59 -7.78
N SER A 25 -19.27 -8.15 -8.99
CA SER A 25 -19.94 -8.56 -10.24
C SER A 25 -19.51 -9.92 -10.79
N GLY A 26 -18.54 -10.60 -10.15
CA GLY A 26 -18.04 -11.90 -10.59
C GLY A 26 -17.15 -11.85 -11.85
N GLN A 27 -16.69 -10.67 -12.27
CA GLN A 27 -15.77 -10.52 -13.39
C GLN A 27 -14.34 -10.97 -13.03
N PHE A 28 -14.00 -10.92 -11.73
CA PHE A 28 -12.76 -11.43 -11.17
C PHE A 28 -13.03 -12.39 -10.02
N ASP A 29 -12.19 -13.42 -9.90
CA ASP A 29 -12.32 -14.46 -8.89
C ASP A 29 -11.88 -14.01 -7.50
N LEU A 30 -10.93 -13.05 -7.45
CA LEU A 30 -10.42 -12.45 -6.22
C LEU A 30 -9.86 -11.05 -6.46
N GLY A 31 -9.76 -10.27 -5.39
CA GLY A 31 -9.05 -9.01 -5.35
C GLY A 31 -8.21 -8.88 -4.09
N ILE A 32 -7.09 -8.14 -4.17
CA ILE A 32 -6.36 -7.65 -3.02
C ILE A 32 -6.53 -6.13 -3.04
N VAL A 33 -7.06 -5.58 -1.95
CA VAL A 33 -7.46 -4.18 -1.85
C VAL A 33 -7.02 -3.60 -0.51
N ALA A 34 -6.93 -2.29 -0.41
CA ALA A 34 -6.76 -1.60 0.85
C ALA A 34 -8.08 -1.57 1.64
N ASP A 35 -8.01 -1.26 2.94
CA ASP A 35 -9.12 -1.42 3.87
C ASP A 35 -10.18 -0.29 3.83
N GLU A 36 -9.98 0.72 2.99
CA GLU A 36 -10.93 1.82 2.80
C GLU A 36 -12.20 1.47 1.99
N ILE A 37 -12.28 0.25 1.46
CA ILE A 37 -13.41 -0.16 0.60
C ILE A 37 -14.71 -0.36 1.37
N ASP A 38 -15.84 -0.09 0.70
CA ASP A 38 -17.13 -0.63 1.09
C ASP A 38 -17.17 -2.14 0.78
N SER A 39 -17.40 -2.97 1.80
CA SER A 39 -17.41 -4.43 1.69
C SER A 39 -18.73 -5.01 1.15
N THR A 40 -19.70 -4.17 0.79
CA THR A 40 -20.99 -4.63 0.26
C THR A 40 -20.80 -5.45 -1.02
N GLY A 41 -21.36 -6.65 -1.05
CA GLY A 41 -21.36 -7.54 -2.21
C GLY A 41 -20.10 -8.37 -2.40
N VAL A 42 -19.19 -8.39 -1.42
CA VAL A 42 -17.99 -9.24 -1.43
C VAL A 42 -17.79 -9.94 -0.08
N ALA A 43 -17.18 -11.10 -0.08
CA ALA A 43 -16.62 -11.71 1.13
C ALA A 43 -15.23 -11.12 1.36
N VAL A 44 -14.92 -10.78 2.61
CA VAL A 44 -13.71 -10.05 2.99
C VAL A 44 -12.95 -10.82 4.06
N GLU A 45 -11.63 -10.91 3.92
CA GLU A 45 -10.73 -11.38 4.98
C GLU A 45 -9.48 -10.49 5.04
N GLU A 46 -8.88 -10.34 6.24
CA GLU A 46 -7.58 -9.67 6.35
C GLU A 46 -6.52 -10.55 5.67
N PHE A 47 -5.77 -9.92 4.74
CA PHE A 47 -4.75 -10.62 3.97
C PHE A 47 -3.35 -10.37 4.53
N ALA A 48 -3.00 -9.11 4.73
CA ALA A 48 -1.70 -8.73 5.25
C ALA A 48 -1.72 -7.36 5.92
N ARG A 49 -0.72 -7.12 6.78
CA ARG A 49 -0.52 -5.87 7.50
C ARG A 49 0.95 -5.49 7.45
N PHE A 50 1.22 -4.30 6.92
CA PHE A 50 2.59 -3.79 6.78
C PHE A 50 2.75 -2.51 7.59
N ARG A 51 3.81 -2.43 8.41
CA ARG A 51 4.14 -1.19 9.11
C ARG A 51 4.56 -0.12 8.09
N VAL A 52 4.01 1.07 8.21
CA VAL A 52 4.38 2.23 7.39
C VAL A 52 5.85 2.58 7.57
N ALA A 53 6.51 2.91 6.48
CA ALA A 53 7.86 3.46 6.47
C ALA A 53 7.90 4.81 5.76
N VAL A 54 8.85 5.65 6.14
CA VAL A 54 9.19 6.86 5.39
C VAL A 54 10.16 6.49 4.29
N ALA A 55 9.76 6.74 3.05
CA ALA A 55 10.62 6.68 1.89
C ALA A 55 11.25 8.04 1.63
N MET A 56 12.54 8.07 1.40
CA MET A 56 13.31 9.29 1.09
C MET A 56 14.39 9.00 0.06
N PRO A 57 14.86 10.03 -0.69
CA PRO A 57 16.01 9.87 -1.57
C PRO A 57 17.25 9.47 -0.78
N GLN A 58 18.10 8.65 -1.39
CA GLN A 58 19.39 8.32 -0.81
C GLN A 58 20.23 9.59 -0.56
N GLY A 59 20.85 9.70 0.62
CA GLY A 59 21.58 10.89 1.06
C GLY A 59 20.71 12.02 1.61
N HIS A 60 19.40 11.79 1.77
CA HIS A 60 18.50 12.76 2.40
C HIS A 60 18.86 12.99 3.87
N PRO A 61 18.75 14.20 4.44
CA PRO A 61 19.09 14.46 5.85
C PRO A 61 18.38 13.54 6.85
N LEU A 62 17.14 13.15 6.60
CA LEU A 62 16.38 12.23 7.45
C LEU A 62 16.96 10.80 7.46
N GLU A 63 17.83 10.46 6.54
CA GLU A 63 18.50 9.15 6.50
C GLU A 63 19.38 8.90 7.74
N THR A 64 19.83 9.97 8.41
CA THR A 64 20.63 9.87 9.64
C THR A 64 19.82 9.47 10.89
N LEU A 65 18.49 9.52 10.80
CA LEU A 65 17.60 9.14 11.89
C LEU A 65 17.35 7.64 11.88
N ASP A 66 17.32 7.02 13.07
CA ASP A 66 16.91 5.62 13.22
C ASP A 66 15.40 5.46 13.05
N VAL A 67 14.62 6.47 13.45
CA VAL A 67 13.16 6.54 13.38
C VAL A 67 12.78 7.97 13.00
N VAL A 68 11.79 8.12 12.13
CA VAL A 68 11.26 9.43 11.71
C VAL A 68 9.91 9.68 12.40
N HIS A 69 9.77 10.86 12.98
CA HIS A 69 8.54 11.35 13.60
C HIS A 69 7.85 12.42 12.74
N PRO A 70 6.57 12.74 12.96
CA PRO A 70 5.87 13.81 12.25
C PRO A 70 6.63 15.13 12.20
N SER A 71 7.25 15.54 13.33
CA SER A 71 8.03 16.79 13.41
C SER A 71 9.24 16.83 12.50
N ASP A 72 9.82 15.68 12.20
CA ASP A 72 11.01 15.60 11.33
C ASP A 72 10.63 15.81 9.86
N LEU A 73 9.35 15.62 9.51
CA LEU A 73 8.82 15.81 8.15
C LEU A 73 8.44 17.27 7.86
N ASP A 74 8.42 18.14 8.87
CA ASP A 74 8.07 19.54 8.69
C ASP A 74 9.08 20.25 7.76
N GLY A 75 8.56 21.06 6.86
CA GLY A 75 9.35 21.78 5.87
C GLY A 75 9.91 20.94 4.71
N HIS A 76 9.74 19.62 4.73
CA HIS A 76 10.14 18.76 3.61
C HIS A 76 9.06 18.69 2.54
N ARG A 77 9.50 18.52 1.27
CA ARG A 77 8.58 18.24 0.15
C ARG A 77 7.96 16.87 0.36
N PHE A 78 6.65 16.82 0.57
CA PHE A 78 5.95 15.60 0.90
C PHE A 78 5.08 15.11 -0.27
N ILE A 79 5.20 13.82 -0.59
CA ILE A 79 4.38 13.13 -1.58
C ILE A 79 3.41 12.24 -0.80
N ALA A 80 2.12 12.48 -0.96
CA ALA A 80 1.09 11.84 -0.16
C ALA A 80 0.29 10.80 -0.95
N LEU A 81 -0.31 9.86 -0.24
CA LEU A 81 -1.43 9.07 -0.75
C LEU A 81 -2.66 9.96 -0.96
N ALA A 82 -3.62 9.47 -1.72
CA ALA A 82 -4.88 10.15 -1.95
C ALA A 82 -5.68 10.32 -0.64
N PRO A 83 -6.50 11.37 -0.49
CA PRO A 83 -7.20 11.67 0.76
C PRO A 83 -8.15 10.58 1.26
N GLU A 84 -8.68 9.74 0.36
CA GLU A 84 -9.55 8.61 0.69
C GLU A 84 -8.83 7.43 1.34
N ASP A 85 -7.48 7.36 1.24
CA ASP A 85 -6.68 6.28 1.82
C ASP A 85 -6.68 6.34 3.36
N THR A 86 -6.91 5.20 4.01
CA THR A 86 -6.99 5.10 5.47
C THR A 86 -5.66 5.45 6.12
N THR A 87 -4.54 4.98 5.56
CA THR A 87 -3.20 5.28 6.09
C THR A 87 -2.88 6.77 5.98
N ARG A 88 -3.33 7.45 4.90
CA ARG A 88 -3.19 8.90 4.75
C ARG A 88 -3.92 9.63 5.87
N ARG A 89 -5.16 9.27 6.19
CA ARG A 89 -5.94 9.90 7.27
C ARG A 89 -5.30 9.66 8.64
N GLU A 90 -4.87 8.43 8.92
CA GLU A 90 -4.15 8.11 10.16
C GLU A 90 -2.85 8.93 10.29
N ALA A 91 -2.14 9.16 9.18
CA ALA A 91 -0.94 10.00 9.15
C ALA A 91 -1.25 11.48 9.41
N GLU A 92 -2.31 12.01 8.80
CA GLU A 92 -2.75 13.40 9.05
C GLU A 92 -3.12 13.63 10.51
N GLU A 93 -3.83 12.69 11.14
CA GLU A 93 -4.09 12.75 12.57
C GLU A 93 -2.81 12.73 13.42
N ALA A 94 -1.78 11.98 12.99
CA ALA A 94 -0.48 11.97 13.67
C ALA A 94 0.24 13.31 13.51
N PHE A 95 0.17 13.93 12.32
CA PHE A 95 0.72 15.26 12.06
C PHE A 95 0.00 16.32 12.91
N GLU A 96 -1.32 16.32 12.96
CA GLU A 96 -2.11 17.25 13.78
C GLU A 96 -1.77 17.14 15.26
N ARG A 97 -1.67 15.91 15.79
CA ARG A 97 -1.26 15.69 17.21
C ARG A 97 0.14 16.20 17.52
N ALA A 98 1.02 16.21 16.53
CA ALA A 98 2.37 16.76 16.65
C ALA A 98 2.45 18.27 16.39
N GLY A 99 1.34 18.92 16.03
CA GLY A 99 1.30 20.34 15.67
C GLY A 99 1.98 20.66 14.33
N VAL A 100 2.12 19.68 13.46
CA VAL A 100 2.77 19.80 12.15
C VAL A 100 1.72 19.87 11.04
N THR A 101 1.90 20.78 10.10
CA THR A 101 1.04 20.90 8.93
C THR A 101 1.80 20.49 7.68
N ILE A 102 1.52 19.30 7.17
CA ILE A 102 2.09 18.82 5.91
C ILE A 102 1.22 19.28 4.75
N ARG A 103 1.85 19.96 3.79
CA ARG A 103 1.22 20.31 2.51
C ARG A 103 1.85 19.49 1.40
N PRO A 104 1.15 18.46 0.88
CA PRO A 104 1.70 17.63 -0.19
C PRO A 104 2.02 18.45 -1.44
N VAL A 105 3.17 18.18 -2.06
CA VAL A 105 3.52 18.72 -3.39
C VAL A 105 2.95 17.86 -4.52
N VAL A 106 2.65 16.59 -4.21
CA VAL A 106 2.00 15.63 -5.11
C VAL A 106 1.08 14.73 -4.28
N GLU A 107 -0.06 14.37 -4.84
CA GLU A 107 -0.97 13.35 -4.32
C GLU A 107 -1.18 12.25 -5.37
N THR A 108 -1.19 10.99 -4.93
CA THR A 108 -1.36 9.82 -5.80
C THR A 108 -2.00 8.67 -5.04
N PRO A 109 -2.88 7.86 -5.66
CA PRO A 109 -3.47 6.70 -4.99
C PRO A 109 -2.52 5.49 -4.88
N TYR A 110 -1.28 5.57 -5.42
CA TYR A 110 -0.39 4.42 -5.51
C TYR A 110 0.93 4.65 -4.77
N SER A 111 1.20 3.81 -3.77
CA SER A 111 2.48 3.79 -3.03
C SER A 111 3.68 3.56 -3.96
N THR A 112 3.51 2.76 -5.02
CA THR A 112 4.55 2.55 -6.05
C THR A 112 4.92 3.84 -6.78
N THR A 113 3.94 4.71 -7.05
CA THR A 113 4.19 6.03 -7.66
C THR A 113 4.96 6.94 -6.69
N ILE A 114 4.63 6.91 -5.39
CA ILE A 114 5.41 7.62 -4.38
C ILE A 114 6.86 7.15 -4.41
N CYS A 115 7.10 5.81 -4.39
CA CYS A 115 8.44 5.25 -4.43
C CYS A 115 9.24 5.72 -5.66
N ALA A 116 8.63 5.72 -6.84
CA ALA A 116 9.27 6.20 -8.07
C ALA A 116 9.65 7.68 -8.00
N MET A 117 8.74 8.53 -7.47
CA MET A 117 8.98 9.97 -7.31
C MET A 117 10.05 10.26 -6.25
N VAL A 118 10.05 9.51 -5.15
CA VAL A 118 11.09 9.59 -4.12
C VAL A 118 12.45 9.23 -4.68
N ALA A 119 12.56 8.11 -5.40
CA ALA A 119 13.81 7.70 -6.05
C ALA A 119 14.31 8.73 -7.07
N ALA A 120 13.40 9.50 -7.68
CA ALA A 120 13.73 10.63 -8.57
C ALA A 120 14.06 11.94 -7.83
N GLY A 121 14.09 11.94 -6.48
CA GLY A 121 14.47 13.11 -5.68
C GLY A 121 13.40 14.18 -5.54
N ILE A 122 12.12 13.89 -5.82
CA ILE A 122 11.03 14.87 -5.79
C ILE A 122 10.66 15.27 -4.35
N GLY A 123 10.78 14.33 -3.40
CA GLY A 123 10.45 14.56 -2.00
C GLY A 123 10.51 13.29 -1.18
N VAL A 124 9.86 13.30 -0.02
CA VAL A 124 9.71 12.15 0.90
C VAL A 124 8.25 11.74 0.97
N GLY A 125 7.95 10.53 1.41
CA GLY A 125 6.56 10.09 1.55
C GLY A 125 6.42 8.86 2.45
N LEU A 126 5.18 8.59 2.89
CA LEU A 126 4.84 7.39 3.63
C LEU A 126 4.46 6.29 2.64
N VAL A 127 5.06 5.12 2.78
CA VAL A 127 4.87 4.01 1.83
C VAL A 127 4.71 2.67 2.54
N ASN A 128 4.08 1.73 1.84
CA ASN A 128 4.18 0.32 2.18
C ASN A 128 5.59 -0.18 1.83
N PRO A 129 6.37 -0.72 2.77
CA PRO A 129 7.73 -1.18 2.53
C PRO A 129 7.85 -2.19 1.38
N LEU A 130 6.85 -3.06 1.22
CA LEU A 130 6.84 -4.05 0.13
C LEU A 130 6.87 -3.38 -1.25
N THR A 131 6.19 -2.24 -1.41
CA THR A 131 6.19 -1.49 -2.68
C THR A 131 7.49 -0.73 -2.94
N ALA A 132 8.29 -0.52 -1.90
CA ALA A 132 9.58 0.14 -2.00
C ALA A 132 10.74 -0.82 -2.33
N GLU A 133 10.57 -2.13 -2.14
CA GLU A 133 11.63 -3.13 -2.37
C GLU A 133 12.36 -2.98 -3.72
N PRO A 134 11.67 -2.78 -4.87
CA PRO A 134 12.34 -2.63 -6.16
C PRO A 134 13.22 -1.38 -6.28
N TYR A 135 13.05 -0.40 -5.39
CA TYR A 135 13.76 0.87 -5.39
C TYR A 135 14.89 0.95 -4.36
N LEU A 136 14.96 -0.02 -3.43
CA LEU A 136 16.03 -0.08 -2.43
C LEU A 136 17.38 -0.24 -3.11
N GLY A 137 18.35 0.62 -2.73
CA GLY A 137 19.64 0.68 -3.39
C GLY A 137 19.64 1.33 -4.79
N HIS A 138 18.49 1.79 -5.27
CA HIS A 138 18.31 2.49 -6.54
C HIS A 138 17.78 3.91 -6.33
N GLY A 139 18.36 4.63 -5.39
CA GLY A 139 18.02 6.03 -5.10
C GLY A 139 16.97 6.23 -4.01
N LEU A 140 16.45 5.16 -3.41
CA LEU A 140 15.50 5.21 -2.31
C LEU A 140 16.03 4.47 -1.08
N VAL A 141 15.82 5.06 0.09
CA VAL A 141 16.04 4.45 1.40
C VAL A 141 14.77 4.56 2.25
N LEU A 142 14.62 3.63 3.19
CA LEU A 142 13.49 3.59 4.13
C LEU A 142 13.97 3.86 5.56
N ARG A 143 13.09 4.50 6.34
CA ARG A 143 13.18 4.59 7.80
C ARG A 143 11.83 4.27 8.43
N PRO A 144 11.81 3.62 9.60
CA PRO A 144 10.60 3.43 10.37
C PRO A 144 9.93 4.78 10.67
N PHE A 145 8.59 4.79 10.69
CA PHE A 145 7.78 5.92 11.11
C PHE A 145 7.16 5.67 12.48
N GLU A 146 7.18 6.66 13.35
CA GLU A 146 6.43 6.70 14.60
C GLU A 146 5.52 7.93 14.64
N PRO A 147 4.27 7.78 15.10
CA PRO A 147 3.66 6.58 15.70
C PRO A 147 3.50 5.44 14.68
N ALA A 148 3.46 4.19 15.17
CA ALA A 148 3.31 3.03 14.31
C ALA A 148 1.96 3.04 13.58
N LEU A 149 1.99 3.28 12.28
CA LEU A 149 0.85 3.18 11.36
C LEU A 149 0.98 1.92 10.51
N HIS A 150 -0.14 1.45 9.96
CA HIS A 150 -0.15 0.20 9.20
C HIS A 150 -1.00 0.30 7.93
N PHE A 151 -0.42 -0.12 6.81
CA PHE A 151 -1.18 -0.50 5.65
C PHE A 151 -1.86 -1.84 5.92
N ARG A 152 -3.17 -1.87 5.83
CA ARG A 152 -3.98 -3.08 5.92
C ARG A 152 -4.49 -3.46 4.55
N THR A 153 -4.23 -4.68 4.14
CA THR A 153 -4.73 -5.21 2.88
C THR A 153 -5.75 -6.31 3.13
N LEU A 154 -6.80 -6.31 2.35
CA LEU A 154 -7.89 -7.26 2.42
C LEU A 154 -7.85 -8.13 1.16
N LEU A 155 -8.12 -9.42 1.31
CA LEU A 155 -8.45 -10.31 0.23
C LEU A 155 -9.97 -10.36 0.13
N ILE A 156 -10.49 -10.09 -1.06
CA ILE A 156 -11.92 -10.10 -1.33
C ILE A 156 -12.27 -11.12 -2.41
N THR A 157 -13.42 -11.77 -2.25
CA THR A 157 -13.95 -12.74 -3.21
C THR A 157 -15.45 -12.52 -3.41
N PRO A 158 -16.08 -13.01 -4.50
CA PRO A 158 -17.52 -12.99 -4.65
C PRO A 158 -18.20 -13.71 -3.46
N PRO A 159 -19.36 -13.22 -2.96
CA PRO A 159 -20.01 -13.76 -1.76
C PRO A 159 -20.51 -15.19 -1.94
N SER A 160 -20.87 -15.59 -3.17
CA SER A 160 -21.37 -16.93 -3.52
C SER A 160 -20.33 -17.75 -4.28
N ARG A 161 -19.07 -17.65 -3.88
CA ARG A 161 -17.97 -18.33 -4.56
C ARG A 161 -18.14 -19.85 -4.52
N LEU A 162 -18.25 -20.47 -5.69
CA LEU A 162 -18.01 -21.90 -5.84
C LEU A 162 -16.52 -22.14 -5.60
N ALA A 163 -16.18 -22.94 -4.59
CA ALA A 163 -14.81 -23.28 -4.26
C ALA A 163 -14.11 -23.93 -5.46
N SER A 164 -13.23 -23.17 -6.13
CA SER A 164 -12.35 -23.70 -7.16
C SER A 164 -11.04 -24.11 -6.49
N ARG A 165 -10.66 -25.40 -6.61
CA ARG A 165 -9.39 -25.92 -6.08
C ARG A 165 -8.19 -25.08 -6.53
N ASN A 166 -8.19 -24.65 -7.78
CA ASN A 166 -7.09 -23.82 -8.32
C ASN A 166 -7.03 -22.45 -7.65
N LEU A 167 -8.18 -21.85 -7.33
CA LEU A 167 -8.23 -20.56 -6.67
C LEU A 167 -7.80 -20.67 -5.21
N GLU A 168 -8.19 -21.73 -4.50
CA GLU A 168 -7.74 -21.96 -3.12
C GLU A 168 -6.23 -22.20 -3.04
N GLU A 169 -5.69 -22.97 -3.97
CA GLU A 169 -4.24 -23.20 -4.07
C GLU A 169 -3.50 -21.89 -4.39
N PHE A 170 -4.06 -21.05 -5.28
CA PHE A 170 -3.51 -19.76 -5.60
C PHE A 170 -3.52 -18.81 -4.39
N ILE A 171 -4.63 -18.73 -3.65
CA ILE A 171 -4.72 -17.96 -2.40
C ILE A 171 -3.70 -18.47 -1.37
N GLY A 172 -3.55 -19.78 -1.24
CA GLY A 172 -2.52 -20.36 -0.37
C GLY A 172 -1.09 -19.92 -0.73
N HIS A 173 -0.78 -19.81 -2.01
CA HIS A 173 0.51 -19.28 -2.47
C HIS A 173 0.67 -17.79 -2.21
N LEU A 174 -0.39 -17.00 -2.38
CA LEU A 174 -0.36 -15.56 -2.05
C LEU A 174 -0.07 -15.34 -0.56
N ARG A 175 -0.73 -16.11 0.31
CA ARG A 175 -0.51 -16.02 1.79
C ARG A 175 0.90 -16.42 2.21
N ALA A 176 1.51 -17.35 1.49
CA ALA A 176 2.87 -17.80 1.78
C ALA A 176 3.95 -16.83 1.28
N ALA A 177 3.59 -15.80 0.51
CA ALA A 177 4.49 -14.82 -0.08
C ALA A 177 4.54 -13.48 0.70
N VAL A 178 3.76 -13.35 1.80
CA VAL A 178 3.67 -12.14 2.64
C VAL A 178 4.08 -12.40 4.09
#